data_ccb61d4294cd68da7c1f7a6cc2256f5a
#
_entry.id   ccb61d4294cd68da7c1f7a6cc2256f5a
#
_cell.length_a   1.000
_cell.length_b   1.000
_cell.length_c   1.000
_cell.angle_alpha   90.00
_cell.angle_beta   90.00
_cell.angle_gamma   90.00
#
_symmetry.space_group_name_H-M   'P 1'
#
loop_
_entity.id
_entity.type
_entity.pdbx_description
1 polymer ?
#
loop_
_entity_poly.entity_id
_entity_poly.type
_entity_poly.pdbx_seq_one_letter_code
_entity_poly.pdbx_strand_id
1 'polypeptide(L)'
;MKYMLLIYMEENAMSETEREQCYVKSAQLARDLHAGGQFLATAPLHPVAMATSVRVREGKRLVTDGPFAETREHLGGFFLIEAKDLDEALGIAARIPAASAGTVEVRPVLEVAGLPGQ
;
A
#
# COMPACT_ATOMS: atom_id res chain seq x y z
N MET A 1 7.55 -14.49 -7.31
CA MET A 1 7.85 -13.06 -7.47
C MET A 1 7.18 -12.26 -6.37
N LYS A 2 7.83 -11.20 -5.95
CA LYS A 2 7.24 -10.26 -5.00
C LYS A 2 6.49 -9.16 -5.74
N TYR A 3 5.36 -8.77 -5.18
CA TYR A 3 4.54 -7.68 -5.70
C TYR A 3 4.18 -6.72 -4.58
N MET A 4 4.27 -5.43 -4.88
CA MET A 4 3.77 -4.37 -4.00
C MET A 4 2.38 -4.00 -4.46
N LEU A 5 1.42 -4.08 -3.54
CA LEU A 5 0.04 -3.69 -3.79
C LEU A 5 -0.17 -2.35 -3.10
N LEU A 6 -0.23 -1.28 -3.88
CA LEU A 6 -0.34 0.09 -3.38
C LEU A 6 -1.80 0.51 -3.38
N ILE A 7 -2.30 0.91 -2.21
CA ILE A 7 -3.71 1.19 -2.00
C ILE A 7 -3.94 2.69 -2.05
N TYR A 8 -4.73 3.14 -3.02
CA TYR A 8 -5.09 4.54 -3.22
C TYR A 8 -6.58 4.74 -3.02
N MET A 9 -6.95 5.83 -2.35
CA MET A 9 -8.34 6.13 -2.04
C MET A 9 -8.49 7.61 -1.73
N GLU A 10 -9.66 8.18 -2.06
CA GLU A 10 -10.02 9.49 -1.53
C GLU A 10 -10.23 9.35 -0.01
N GLU A 11 -9.65 10.25 0.78
CA GLU A 11 -9.70 10.14 2.24
C GLU A 11 -11.11 10.21 2.82
N ASN A 12 -12.02 10.87 2.12
CA ASN A 12 -13.42 11.01 2.54
C ASN A 12 -14.35 9.95 1.93
N ALA A 13 -13.79 8.95 1.24
CA ALA A 13 -14.60 7.92 0.57
C ALA A 13 -15.31 6.98 1.54
N MET A 14 -14.85 6.89 2.78
CA MET A 14 -15.41 6.02 3.79
C MET A 14 -15.73 6.78 5.06
N SER A 15 -16.84 6.39 5.73
CA SER A 15 -17.10 6.79 7.09
C SER A 15 -16.10 6.13 8.05
N GLU A 16 -16.05 6.61 9.30
CA GLU A 16 -15.19 6.02 10.32
C GLU A 16 -15.51 4.54 10.54
N THR A 17 -16.79 4.20 10.62
CA THR A 17 -17.24 2.81 10.78
C THR A 17 -16.84 1.93 9.61
N GLU A 18 -17.01 2.42 8.38
CA GLU A 18 -16.58 1.70 7.17
C GLU A 18 -15.08 1.49 7.15
N ARG A 19 -14.31 2.48 7.59
CA ARG A 19 -12.86 2.39 7.67
C ARG A 19 -12.42 1.33 8.67
N GLU A 20 -13.05 1.28 9.85
CA GLU A 20 -12.76 0.26 10.86
C GLU A 20 -13.06 -1.15 10.33
N GLN A 21 -14.18 -1.32 9.64
CA GLN A 21 -14.54 -2.59 9.01
C GLN A 21 -13.53 -2.98 7.93
N CYS A 22 -13.05 -2.01 7.17
CA CYS A 22 -12.01 -2.22 6.16
C CYS A 22 -10.73 -2.73 6.80
N TYR A 23 -10.31 -2.16 7.93
CA TYR A 23 -9.12 -2.62 8.64
C TYR A 23 -9.28 -4.04 9.18
N VAL A 24 -10.45 -4.38 9.71
CA VAL A 24 -10.73 -5.74 10.20
C VAL A 24 -10.63 -6.76 9.07
N LYS A 25 -11.24 -6.46 7.93
CA LYS A 25 -11.20 -7.35 6.75
C LYS A 25 -9.81 -7.44 6.15
N SER A 26 -9.07 -6.35 6.13
CA SER A 26 -7.68 -6.33 5.64
C SER A 26 -6.76 -7.17 6.54
N ALA A 27 -6.96 -7.11 7.85
CA ALA A 27 -6.22 -7.94 8.79
C ALA A 27 -6.53 -9.43 8.58
N GLN A 28 -7.79 -9.77 8.30
CA GLN A 28 -8.18 -11.14 7.98
C GLN A 28 -7.51 -11.62 6.69
N LEU A 29 -7.49 -10.78 5.65
CA LEU A 29 -6.79 -11.09 4.41
C LEU A 29 -5.30 -11.35 4.67
N ALA A 30 -4.67 -10.51 5.49
CA ALA A 30 -3.25 -10.69 5.85
C ALA A 30 -3.03 -12.04 6.53
N ARG A 31 -3.90 -12.45 7.44
CA ARG A 31 -3.80 -13.76 8.10
C ARG A 31 -3.98 -14.91 7.11
N ASP A 32 -4.94 -14.78 6.19
CA ASP A 32 -5.18 -15.80 5.17
C ASP A 32 -3.97 -15.95 4.24
N LEU A 33 -3.39 -14.82 3.82
CA LEU A 33 -2.18 -14.82 3.00
C LEU A 33 -0.99 -15.40 3.74
N HIS A 34 -0.87 -15.10 5.03
CA HIS A 34 0.20 -15.63 5.87
C HIS A 34 0.09 -17.16 5.97
N ALA A 35 -1.11 -17.67 6.18
CA ALA A 35 -1.35 -19.12 6.23
C ALA A 35 -0.98 -19.81 4.91
N GLY A 36 -1.15 -19.13 3.78
CA GLY A 36 -0.80 -19.63 2.46
C GLY A 36 0.65 -19.39 2.04
N GLY A 37 1.46 -18.78 2.90
CA GLY A 37 2.88 -18.47 2.59
C GLY A 37 3.07 -17.31 1.64
N GLN A 38 2.06 -16.48 1.44
CA GLN A 38 2.09 -15.38 0.49
C GLN A 38 2.23 -13.99 1.11
N PHE A 39 2.11 -13.89 2.43
CA PHE A 39 2.18 -12.60 3.12
C PHE A 39 3.62 -12.23 3.48
N LEU A 40 4.04 -11.01 3.14
CA LEU A 40 5.34 -10.46 3.54
C LEU A 40 5.20 -9.27 4.49
N ALA A 41 4.36 -8.30 4.15
CA ALA A 41 4.14 -7.13 5.00
C ALA A 41 2.85 -6.41 4.61
N THR A 42 2.29 -5.64 5.54
CA THR A 42 1.21 -4.70 5.28
C THR A 42 1.21 -3.60 6.33
N ALA A 43 0.78 -2.41 5.95
CA ALA A 43 0.53 -1.33 6.89
C ALA A 43 -0.44 -0.33 6.30
N PRO A 44 -1.44 0.12 7.07
CA PRO A 44 -2.18 1.33 6.72
C PRO A 44 -1.34 2.56 7.08
N LEU A 45 -1.60 3.68 6.41
CA LEU A 45 -0.92 4.94 6.65
C LEU A 45 -1.88 5.95 7.28
N HIS A 46 -1.35 6.84 8.11
CA HIS A 46 -2.09 7.99 8.59
C HIS A 46 -2.47 8.91 7.43
N PRO A 47 -3.48 9.78 7.61
CA PRO A 47 -3.92 10.71 6.57
C PRO A 47 -2.78 11.59 6.05
N VAL A 48 -2.92 12.06 4.81
CA VAL A 48 -1.90 12.89 4.14
C VAL A 48 -1.60 14.20 4.87
N ALA A 49 -2.50 14.68 5.72
CA ALA A 49 -2.24 15.84 6.57
C ALA A 49 -1.04 15.62 7.52
N MET A 50 -0.71 14.36 7.82
CA MET A 50 0.44 14.00 8.64
C MET A 50 1.70 13.70 7.82
N ALA A 51 1.63 13.81 6.51
CA ALA A 51 2.77 13.55 5.64
C ALA A 51 3.76 14.70 5.70
N THR A 52 5.03 14.36 5.52
CA THR A 52 6.12 15.33 5.35
C THR A 52 6.98 14.85 4.20
N SER A 53 7.34 15.75 3.31
CA SER A 53 8.13 15.43 2.13
C SER A 53 9.50 16.06 2.22
N VAL A 54 10.51 15.36 1.73
CA VAL A 54 11.89 15.87 1.70
C VAL A 54 12.47 15.75 0.29
N ARG A 55 13.16 16.79 -0.14
CA ARG A 55 13.94 16.81 -1.37
C ARG A 55 15.35 17.28 -1.07
N VAL A 56 16.30 16.82 -1.85
CA VAL A 56 17.67 17.34 -1.83
C VAL A 56 17.94 17.96 -3.19
N ARG A 57 18.21 19.25 -3.21
CA ARG A 57 18.52 20.01 -4.43
C ARG A 57 19.74 20.86 -4.20
N GLU A 58 20.74 20.74 -5.08
CA GLU A 58 22.00 21.47 -4.97
C GLU A 58 22.66 21.29 -3.59
N GLY A 59 22.63 20.07 -3.06
CA GLY A 59 23.17 19.75 -1.74
C GLY A 59 22.34 20.23 -0.56
N LYS A 60 21.18 20.84 -0.80
CA LYS A 60 20.29 21.36 0.27
C LYS A 60 19.10 20.45 0.49
N ARG A 61 18.78 20.23 1.76
CA ARG A 61 17.61 19.48 2.18
C ARG A 61 16.40 20.43 2.27
N LEU A 62 15.38 20.14 1.48
CA LEU A 62 14.15 20.90 1.45
C LEU A 62 13.03 20.04 2.06
N VAL A 63 12.46 20.49 3.14
CA VAL A 63 11.39 19.77 3.86
C VAL A 63 10.09 20.56 3.71
N THR A 64 9.03 19.85 3.32
CA THR A 64 7.70 20.46 3.09
C THR A 64 6.65 19.62 3.80
N ASP A 65 5.70 20.27 4.47
CA ASP A 65 4.54 19.58 5.05
C ASP A 65 3.61 19.13 3.93
N GLY A 66 3.05 17.93 4.08
CA GLY A 66 2.11 17.38 3.14
C GLY A 66 2.73 16.36 2.19
N PRO A 67 1.88 15.69 1.38
CA PRO A 67 2.33 14.69 0.43
C PRO A 67 3.05 15.36 -0.74
N PHE A 68 3.96 14.61 -1.37
CA PHE A 68 4.70 15.09 -2.54
C PHE A 68 3.77 15.39 -3.73
N ALA A 69 2.82 14.51 -3.99
CA ALA A 69 1.93 14.62 -5.13
C ALA A 69 0.53 15.08 -4.71
N GLU A 70 0.00 16.05 -5.42
CA GLU A 70 -1.39 16.42 -5.32
C GLU A 70 -2.20 15.49 -6.21
N THR A 71 -2.92 14.56 -5.61
CA THR A 71 -3.74 13.58 -6.31
C THR A 71 -5.13 13.54 -5.71
N ARG A 72 -6.09 13.06 -6.49
CA ARG A 72 -7.46 12.89 -6.02
C ARG A 72 -7.56 11.71 -5.06
N GLU A 73 -6.92 10.60 -5.43
CA GLU A 73 -6.77 9.44 -4.55
C GLU A 73 -5.37 9.47 -3.94
N HIS A 74 -5.30 9.25 -2.62
CA HIS A 74 -4.05 9.30 -1.87
C HIS A 74 -3.62 7.90 -1.48
N LEU A 75 -2.30 7.69 -1.43
CA LEU A 75 -1.74 6.45 -0.93
C LEU A 75 -2.11 6.29 0.55
N GLY A 76 -2.88 5.25 0.85
CA GLY A 76 -3.39 4.98 2.20
C GLY A 76 -2.84 3.74 2.85
N GLY A 77 -2.05 2.95 2.13
CA GLY A 77 -1.46 1.73 2.67
C GLY A 77 -0.89 0.84 1.58
N PHE A 78 -0.38 -0.31 2.00
CA PHE A 78 0.18 -1.28 1.05
C PHE A 78 0.08 -2.70 1.60
N PHE A 79 0.16 -3.67 0.67
CA PHE A 79 0.50 -5.06 0.95
C PHE A 79 1.74 -5.42 0.14
N LEU A 80 2.65 -6.15 0.76
CA LEU A 80 3.76 -6.79 0.06
C LEU A 80 3.55 -8.28 0.11
N ILE A 81 3.49 -8.92 -1.06
CA ILE A 81 3.12 -10.32 -1.18
C ILE A 81 4.08 -11.10 -2.08
N GLU A 82 4.04 -12.43 -1.92
CA GLU A 82 4.64 -13.37 -2.84
C GLU A 82 3.54 -13.97 -3.70
N ALA A 83 3.70 -13.95 -5.02
CA ALA A 83 2.76 -14.57 -5.96
C ALA A 83 3.52 -15.19 -7.11
N LYS A 84 2.95 -16.23 -7.72
CA LYS A 84 3.61 -16.94 -8.82
C LYS A 84 3.67 -16.12 -10.10
N ASP A 85 2.67 -15.27 -10.33
CA ASP A 85 2.55 -14.44 -11.52
C ASP A 85 1.62 -13.24 -11.26
N LEU A 86 1.48 -12.40 -12.28
CA LEU A 86 0.63 -11.19 -12.20
C LEU A 86 -0.84 -11.55 -11.97
N ASP A 87 -1.35 -12.59 -12.61
CA ASP A 87 -2.76 -12.99 -12.46
C ASP A 87 -3.08 -13.34 -11.01
N GLU A 88 -2.20 -14.08 -10.35
CA GLU A 88 -2.37 -14.39 -8.93
C GLU A 88 -2.30 -13.13 -8.08
N ALA A 89 -1.37 -12.22 -8.36
CA ALA A 89 -1.27 -10.94 -7.66
C ALA A 89 -2.52 -10.08 -7.83
N LEU A 90 -3.09 -10.03 -9.04
CA LEU A 90 -4.34 -9.31 -9.32
C LEU A 90 -5.51 -9.91 -8.54
N GLY A 91 -5.58 -11.23 -8.45
CA GLY A 91 -6.61 -11.90 -7.65
C GLY A 91 -6.53 -11.54 -6.17
N ILE A 92 -5.32 -11.46 -5.63
CA ILE A 92 -5.10 -11.03 -4.25
C ILE A 92 -5.48 -9.55 -4.08
N ALA A 93 -5.04 -8.69 -5.01
CA ALA A 93 -5.35 -7.26 -4.96
C ALA A 93 -6.86 -7.00 -4.95
N ALA A 94 -7.62 -7.77 -5.71
CA ALA A 94 -9.09 -7.65 -5.76
C ALA A 94 -9.75 -8.03 -4.43
N ARG A 95 -9.07 -8.77 -3.56
CA ARG A 95 -9.58 -9.14 -2.22
C ARG A 95 -9.34 -8.04 -1.18
N ILE A 96 -8.51 -7.06 -1.47
CA ILE A 96 -8.29 -5.93 -0.56
C ILE A 96 -9.58 -5.11 -0.50
N PRO A 97 -10.16 -4.90 0.70
CA PRO A 97 -11.45 -4.21 0.80
C PRO A 97 -11.50 -2.84 0.13
N ALA A 98 -10.39 -2.10 0.20
CA ALA A 98 -10.29 -0.77 -0.41
C ALA A 98 -10.39 -0.78 -1.93
N ALA A 99 -10.19 -1.92 -2.59
CA ALA A 99 -10.29 -2.02 -4.06
C ALA A 99 -11.70 -1.68 -4.57
N SER A 100 -12.74 -1.84 -3.75
CA SER A 100 -14.11 -1.51 -4.14
C SER A 100 -14.43 -0.01 -4.03
N ALA A 101 -13.63 0.74 -3.27
CA ALA A 101 -13.86 2.17 -3.04
C ALA A 101 -12.75 3.05 -3.64
N GLY A 102 -11.61 2.46 -3.95
CA GLY A 102 -10.45 3.14 -4.50
C GLY A 102 -9.77 2.28 -5.55
N THR A 103 -8.45 2.37 -5.59
CA THR A 103 -7.63 1.66 -6.58
C THR A 103 -6.48 0.95 -5.88
N VAL A 104 -6.19 -0.27 -6.32
CA VAL A 104 -4.97 -0.98 -5.89
C VAL A 104 -4.06 -1.10 -7.11
N GLU A 105 -2.91 -0.45 -7.01
CA GLU A 105 -1.87 -0.54 -8.04
C GLU A 105 -0.95 -1.71 -7.73
N VAL A 106 -0.77 -2.61 -8.68
CA VAL A 106 0.05 -3.81 -8.52
C VAL A 106 1.37 -3.60 -9.25
N ARG A 107 2.48 -3.61 -8.51
CA ARG A 107 3.81 -3.39 -9.09
C ARG A 107 4.75 -4.54 -8.72
N PRO A 108 5.35 -5.22 -9.71
CA PRO A 108 6.37 -6.21 -9.40
C PRO A 108 7.57 -5.54 -8.74
N VAL A 109 8.10 -6.21 -7.71
CA VAL A 109 9.27 -5.72 -6.99
C VAL A 109 10.53 -6.07 -7.77
N LEU A 110 11.38 -5.08 -7.99
CA LEU A 110 12.69 -5.29 -8.59
C LEU A 110 13.65 -5.81 -7.52
N GLU A 111 14.18 -7.00 -7.71
CA GLU A 111 15.16 -7.57 -6.80
C GLU A 111 16.55 -7.04 -7.17
N VAL A 112 17.21 -6.44 -6.19
CA VAL A 112 18.53 -5.83 -6.36
C VAL A 112 19.52 -6.52 -5.42
N ALA A 113 20.63 -7.00 -5.96
CA ALA A 113 21.66 -7.66 -5.17
C ALA A 113 22.23 -6.70 -4.12
N GLY A 114 22.50 -7.23 -2.93
CA GLY A 114 23.09 -6.48 -1.84
C GLY A 114 22.11 -5.83 -0.88
N LEU A 115 20.80 -5.92 -1.16
CA LEU A 115 19.79 -5.44 -0.20
C LEU A 115 19.62 -6.43 0.94
N PRO A 116 19.49 -5.95 2.20
CA PRO A 116 19.22 -6.82 3.34
C PRO A 116 17.89 -7.55 3.16
N GLY A 117 17.83 -8.80 3.60
CA GLY A 117 16.59 -9.58 3.61
C GLY A 117 16.22 -10.23 2.27
N GLN A 118 17.15 -10.27 1.34
CA GLN A 118 16.94 -10.96 0.04
C GLN A 118 17.76 -12.24 -0.09
#